data_49b7f42376a3a8a3e3f564c2c737dbd3
#
_entry.id   49b7f42376a3a8a3e3f564c2c737dbd3
#
_cell.length_a   1.000
_cell.length_b   1.000
_cell.length_c   1.000
_cell.angle_alpha   90.00
_cell.angle_beta   90.00
_cell.angle_gamma   90.00
#
_symmetry.space_group_name_H-M   'P 1'
#
loop_
_entity.id
_entity.type
_entity.pdbx_description
1 polymer ?
#
loop_
_entity_poly.entity_id
_entity_poly.type
_entity_poly.pdbx_seq_one_letter_code
_entity_poly.pdbx_strand_id
1 'polypeptide(L)'
;MAESILVPVDGSDESIKALEYAVEEYSDTDLTVLSVVNPGEAYDIEIVVDAHPRSDPPETANERAKAALERAKEIAPDAETVRARGPVSQTIVTYAEDESTDLIVIGSRGRGGASRVLLGSVAETVARRAPCPVLIVR
;
A
#
# COMPACT_ATOMS: atom_id res chain seq x y z
N MET A 1 -13.70 16.12 15.65
CA MET A 1 -13.82 14.68 15.40
C MET A 1 -12.67 14.22 14.53
N ALA A 2 -11.93 13.20 14.96
CA ALA A 2 -10.81 12.73 14.17
C ALA A 2 -11.29 12.02 12.91
N GLU A 3 -10.65 12.30 11.81
CA GLU A 3 -10.92 11.56 10.57
C GLU A 3 -10.11 10.28 10.57
N SER A 4 -10.65 9.26 9.92
CA SER A 4 -9.98 7.99 9.74
C SER A 4 -9.35 7.96 8.36
N ILE A 5 -8.02 7.85 8.31
CA ILE A 5 -7.28 7.88 7.05
C ILE A 5 -6.56 6.56 6.84
N LEU A 6 -6.71 6.00 5.66
CA LEU A 6 -6.06 4.76 5.27
C LEU A 6 -4.96 5.05 4.25
N VAL A 7 -3.76 4.56 4.51
CA VAL A 7 -2.62 4.71 3.61
C VAL A 7 -2.09 3.32 3.25
N PRO A 8 -2.41 2.82 2.05
CA PRO A 8 -1.81 1.56 1.58
C PRO A 8 -0.34 1.77 1.25
N VAL A 9 0.50 0.84 1.69
CA VAL A 9 1.94 0.89 1.38
C VAL A 9 2.39 -0.48 0.88
N ASP A 10 3.29 -0.47 -0.09
CA ASP A 10 3.89 -1.67 -0.66
C ASP A 10 5.41 -1.61 -0.65
N GLY A 11 5.98 -0.62 0.01
CA GLY A 11 7.41 -0.40 0.06
C GLY A 11 7.96 0.42 -1.10
N SER A 12 7.13 0.74 -2.10
CA SER A 12 7.58 1.61 -3.20
C SER A 12 7.79 3.03 -2.71
N ASP A 13 8.62 3.77 -3.43
CA ASP A 13 8.89 5.18 -3.09
C ASP A 13 7.62 6.01 -3.14
N GLU A 14 6.73 5.73 -4.10
CA GLU A 14 5.46 6.45 -4.21
C GLU A 14 4.55 6.19 -3.01
N SER A 15 4.50 4.94 -2.53
CA SER A 15 3.68 4.65 -1.35
C SER A 15 4.23 5.31 -0.11
N ILE A 16 5.55 5.41 0.00
CA ILE A 16 6.18 6.09 1.13
C ILE A 16 5.94 7.60 1.06
N LYS A 17 5.99 8.19 -0.14
CA LYS A 17 5.65 9.61 -0.30
C LYS A 17 4.21 9.88 0.11
N ALA A 18 3.29 8.98 -0.21
CA ALA A 18 1.90 9.11 0.19
C ALA A 18 1.78 9.11 1.72
N LEU A 19 2.51 8.22 2.38
CA LEU A 19 2.51 8.16 3.83
C LEU A 19 3.08 9.43 4.45
N GLU A 20 4.21 9.90 3.92
CA GLU A 20 4.82 11.15 4.41
C GLU A 20 3.87 12.31 4.25
N TYR A 21 3.18 12.39 3.12
CA TYR A 21 2.18 13.42 2.89
C TYR A 21 1.05 13.35 3.92
N ALA A 22 0.54 12.15 4.17
CA ALA A 22 -0.55 11.96 5.13
C ALA A 22 -0.13 12.36 6.54
N VAL A 23 1.07 12.00 6.96
CA VAL A 23 1.59 12.36 8.27
C VAL A 23 1.70 13.88 8.41
N GLU A 24 2.20 14.55 7.37
CA GLU A 24 2.41 15.99 7.40
C GLU A 24 1.10 16.78 7.35
N GLU A 25 0.18 16.38 6.46
CA GLU A 25 -1.03 17.16 6.21
C GLU A 25 -2.20 16.78 7.11
N TYR A 26 -2.20 15.60 7.71
CA TYR A 26 -3.32 15.09 8.48
C TYR A 26 -2.87 14.59 9.85
N SER A 27 -2.06 15.40 10.53
CA SER A 27 -1.42 14.99 11.80
C SER A 27 -2.41 14.73 12.94
N ASP A 28 -3.61 15.28 12.87
CA ASP A 28 -4.62 15.15 13.92
C ASP A 28 -5.67 14.07 13.60
N THR A 29 -5.32 13.12 12.75
CA THR A 29 -6.26 12.10 12.30
C THR A 29 -5.83 10.72 12.80
N ASP A 30 -6.78 9.78 12.74
CA ASP A 30 -6.49 8.38 13.01
C ASP A 30 -5.92 7.75 11.74
N LEU A 31 -4.63 7.54 11.72
CA LEU A 31 -3.92 7.05 10.54
C LEU A 31 -3.69 5.54 10.65
N THR A 32 -4.13 4.82 9.64
CA THR A 32 -3.87 3.38 9.51
C THR A 32 -3.06 3.12 8.26
N VAL A 33 -1.98 2.39 8.41
CA VAL A 33 -1.13 1.95 7.30
C VAL A 33 -1.45 0.51 7.00
N LEU A 34 -1.82 0.24 5.76
CA LEU A 34 -2.22 -1.10 5.33
C LEU A 34 -1.24 -1.64 4.29
N SER A 35 -0.75 -2.85 4.51
CA SER A 35 0.01 -3.56 3.49
C SER A 35 -0.71 -4.85 3.14
N VAL A 36 -0.90 -5.07 1.84
CA VAL A 36 -1.65 -6.22 1.36
C VAL A 36 -0.69 -7.28 0.81
N VAL A 37 -0.84 -8.49 1.31
CA VAL A 37 -0.11 -9.65 0.81
C VAL A 37 -0.94 -10.31 -0.27
N ASN A 38 -0.40 -10.33 -1.49
CA ASN A 38 -1.06 -10.99 -2.62
C ASN A 38 -0.31 -12.29 -2.94
N PRO A 39 -0.87 -13.46 -2.62
CA PRO A 39 -0.19 -14.74 -2.89
C PRO A 39 0.13 -14.96 -4.37
N GLY A 40 -0.70 -14.45 -5.28
CA GLY A 40 -0.45 -14.56 -6.70
C GLY A 40 0.81 -13.80 -7.12
N GLU A 41 1.04 -12.66 -6.52
CA GLU A 41 2.23 -11.87 -6.80
C GLU A 41 3.49 -12.63 -6.40
N ALA A 42 3.48 -13.29 -5.25
CA ALA A 42 4.61 -14.08 -4.81
C ALA A 42 4.88 -15.24 -5.77
N TYR A 43 3.83 -15.86 -6.25
CA TYR A 43 3.94 -16.95 -7.21
C TYR A 43 4.57 -16.49 -8.52
N ASP A 44 4.15 -15.34 -9.01
CA ASP A 44 4.70 -14.79 -10.24
C ASP A 44 6.19 -14.48 -10.10
N ILE A 45 6.59 -14.02 -8.93
CA ILE A 45 8.00 -13.74 -8.65
C ILE A 45 8.81 -15.02 -8.68
N GLU A 46 8.29 -16.10 -8.15
CA GLU A 46 8.98 -17.39 -8.16
C GLU A 46 9.24 -17.87 -9.59
N ILE A 47 8.29 -17.70 -10.46
CA ILE A 47 8.45 -18.09 -11.86
C ILE A 47 9.59 -17.30 -12.51
N VAL A 48 9.67 -16.02 -12.24
CA VAL A 48 10.73 -15.17 -12.78
C VAL A 48 12.08 -15.56 -12.21
N VAL A 49 12.12 -15.88 -10.93
CA VAL A 49 13.37 -16.19 -10.23
C VAL A 49 13.99 -17.48 -10.74
N ASP A 50 13.18 -18.44 -11.14
CA ASP A 50 13.68 -19.71 -11.66
C ASP A 50 14.57 -19.52 -12.89
N ALA A 51 14.40 -18.45 -13.61
CA ALA A 51 15.22 -18.14 -14.77
C ALA A 51 16.62 -17.65 -14.40
N HIS A 52 16.83 -17.24 -13.17
CA HIS A 52 18.08 -16.66 -12.71
C HIS A 52 18.46 -17.17 -11.34
N PRO A 53 19.48 -18.04 -11.27
CA PRO A 53 19.97 -18.50 -9.97
C PRO A 53 20.36 -17.31 -9.09
N ARG A 54 19.92 -17.35 -7.86
CA ARG A 54 20.22 -16.31 -6.89
C ARG A 54 21.02 -16.86 -5.75
N SER A 55 21.91 -16.04 -5.22
CA SER A 55 22.63 -16.39 -4.01
C SER A 55 21.72 -16.32 -2.80
N ASP A 56 20.75 -15.39 -2.82
CA ASP A 56 19.80 -15.21 -1.73
C ASP A 56 18.42 -15.69 -2.14
N PRO A 57 17.64 -16.25 -1.20
CA PRO A 57 16.28 -16.65 -1.51
C PRO A 57 15.42 -15.42 -1.84
N PRO A 58 14.45 -15.58 -2.74
CA PRO A 58 13.58 -14.46 -3.05
C PRO A 58 12.74 -14.06 -1.85
N GLU A 59 12.51 -12.76 -1.74
CA GLU A 59 11.68 -12.22 -0.69
C GLU A 59 10.23 -12.57 -0.95
N THR A 60 9.55 -13.15 0.04
CA THR A 60 8.14 -13.48 -0.11
C THR A 60 7.27 -12.23 -0.04
N ALA A 61 6.04 -12.35 -0.55
CA ALA A 61 5.09 -11.24 -0.45
C ALA A 61 4.84 -10.85 1.01
N ASN A 62 4.81 -11.85 1.89
CA ASN A 62 4.62 -11.59 3.32
C ASN A 62 5.80 -10.82 3.91
N GLU A 63 7.02 -11.18 3.54
CA GLU A 63 8.22 -10.48 4.01
C GLU A 63 8.26 -9.05 3.49
N ARG A 64 7.85 -8.82 2.24
CA ARG A 64 7.80 -7.47 1.69
C ARG A 64 6.76 -6.62 2.41
N ALA A 65 5.61 -7.19 2.73
CA ALA A 65 4.58 -6.48 3.48
C ALA A 65 5.09 -6.11 4.87
N LYS A 66 5.75 -7.05 5.52
CA LYS A 66 6.34 -6.80 6.84
C LYS A 66 7.37 -5.68 6.79
N ALA A 67 8.26 -5.72 5.81
CA ALA A 67 9.29 -4.68 5.65
C ALA A 67 8.67 -3.32 5.37
N ALA A 68 7.63 -3.29 4.52
CA ALA A 68 6.94 -2.05 4.21
C ALA A 68 6.30 -1.44 5.46
N LEU A 69 5.69 -2.28 6.30
CA LEU A 69 5.07 -1.81 7.54
C LEU A 69 6.12 -1.35 8.56
N GLU A 70 7.26 -2.02 8.64
CA GLU A 70 8.34 -1.58 9.51
C GLU A 70 8.86 -0.21 9.10
N ARG A 71 9.06 0.00 7.81
CA ARG A 71 9.47 1.30 7.29
C ARG A 71 8.41 2.36 7.55
N ALA A 72 7.15 2.01 7.37
CA ALA A 72 6.05 2.93 7.64
C ALA A 72 6.00 3.34 9.10
N LYS A 73 6.29 2.42 10.01
CA LYS A 73 6.27 2.72 11.43
C LYS A 73 7.35 3.71 11.84
N GLU A 74 8.48 3.71 11.14
CA GLU A 74 9.52 4.72 11.37
C GLU A 74 9.03 6.12 11.00
N ILE A 75 8.22 6.20 9.93
CA ILE A 75 7.71 7.48 9.44
C ILE A 75 6.51 7.94 10.26
N ALA A 76 5.65 7.01 10.64
CA ALA A 76 4.40 7.29 11.35
C ALA A 76 4.29 6.38 12.58
N PRO A 77 5.07 6.67 13.64
CA PRO A 77 5.11 5.78 14.81
C PRO A 77 3.78 5.66 15.55
N ASP A 78 2.91 6.65 15.43
CA ASP A 78 1.61 6.62 16.09
C ASP A 78 0.51 5.97 15.25
N ALA A 79 0.81 5.61 14.01
CA ALA A 79 -0.18 4.99 13.13
C ALA A 79 -0.37 3.51 13.48
N GLU A 80 -1.59 3.06 13.28
CA GLU A 80 -1.88 1.64 13.35
C GLU A 80 -1.38 0.98 12.07
N THR A 81 -0.74 -0.18 12.19
CA THR A 81 -0.27 -0.93 11.03
C THR A 81 -1.05 -2.23 10.90
N VAL A 82 -1.51 -2.51 9.70
CA VAL A 82 -2.34 -3.68 9.42
C VAL A 82 -1.80 -4.41 8.21
N ARG A 83 -1.75 -5.73 8.30
CA ARG A 83 -1.39 -6.59 7.17
C ARG A 83 -2.60 -7.42 6.80
N ALA A 84 -2.99 -7.38 5.52
CA ALA A 84 -4.12 -8.12 5.02
C ALA A 84 -3.70 -9.00 3.84
N ARG A 85 -4.53 -9.95 3.46
CA ARG A 85 -4.26 -10.87 2.36
C ARG A 85 -5.36 -10.79 1.33
N GLY A 86 -4.97 -10.91 0.06
CA GLY A 86 -5.91 -10.96 -1.03
C GLY A 86 -5.48 -10.11 -2.21
N PRO A 87 -6.35 -9.96 -3.21
CA PRO A 87 -6.11 -9.05 -4.32
C PRO A 87 -5.95 -7.63 -3.77
N VAL A 88 -4.92 -6.92 -4.26
CA VAL A 88 -4.51 -5.66 -3.60
C VAL A 88 -5.62 -4.61 -3.58
N SER A 89 -6.11 -4.23 -4.75
CA SER A 89 -7.10 -3.13 -4.81
C SER A 89 -8.41 -3.49 -4.12
N GLN A 90 -8.89 -4.71 -4.31
CA GLN A 90 -10.12 -5.15 -3.66
C GLN A 90 -9.98 -5.16 -2.14
N THR A 91 -8.84 -5.62 -1.64
CA THR A 91 -8.59 -5.68 -0.19
C THR A 91 -8.56 -4.27 0.40
N ILE A 92 -7.94 -3.32 -0.29
CA ILE A 92 -7.93 -1.93 0.16
C ILE A 92 -9.36 -1.38 0.24
N VAL A 93 -10.14 -1.58 -0.80
CA VAL A 93 -11.53 -1.09 -0.85
C VAL A 93 -12.37 -1.71 0.25
N THR A 94 -12.27 -3.03 0.41
CA THR A 94 -13.03 -3.74 1.43
C THR A 94 -12.65 -3.27 2.84
N TYR A 95 -11.37 -3.09 3.10
CA TYR A 95 -10.91 -2.57 4.39
C TYR A 95 -11.48 -1.18 4.66
N ALA A 96 -11.44 -0.31 3.65
CA ALA A 96 -11.98 1.04 3.80
C ALA A 96 -13.48 1.02 4.10
N GLU A 97 -14.23 0.12 3.48
CA GLU A 97 -15.65 -0.03 3.76
C GLU A 97 -15.92 -0.54 5.18
N ASP A 98 -15.21 -1.60 5.56
CA ASP A 98 -15.43 -2.25 6.86
C ASP A 98 -15.05 -1.35 8.02
N GLU A 99 -14.03 -0.54 7.85
CA GLU A 99 -13.53 0.34 8.92
C GLU A 99 -14.06 1.77 8.82
N SER A 100 -14.98 2.03 7.92
CA SER A 100 -15.58 3.37 7.74
C SER A 100 -14.53 4.45 7.53
N THR A 101 -13.58 4.18 6.67
CA THR A 101 -12.49 5.11 6.36
C THR A 101 -13.06 6.38 5.72
N ASP A 102 -12.55 7.52 6.14
CA ASP A 102 -12.99 8.83 5.62
C ASP A 102 -12.19 9.29 4.41
N LEU A 103 -10.95 8.86 4.28
CA LEU A 103 -10.07 9.25 3.19
C LEU A 103 -9.00 8.17 2.98
N ILE A 104 -8.74 7.87 1.71
CA ILE A 104 -7.61 7.01 1.36
C ILE A 104 -6.54 7.90 0.73
N VAL A 105 -5.30 7.79 1.20
CA VAL A 105 -4.15 8.51 0.61
C VAL A 105 -3.25 7.44 0.01
N ILE A 106 -3.07 7.47 -1.29
CA ILE A 106 -2.38 6.40 -2.02
C ILE A 106 -1.37 6.98 -3.01
N GLY A 107 -0.26 6.29 -3.19
CA GLY A 107 0.71 6.66 -4.20
C GLY A 107 0.18 6.43 -5.61
N SER A 108 0.61 7.25 -6.55
CA SER A 108 0.12 7.15 -7.93
C SER A 108 0.57 5.89 -8.64
N ARG A 109 1.68 5.28 -8.19
CA ARG A 109 2.21 4.04 -8.74
C ARG A 109 2.68 3.16 -7.60
N GLY A 110 2.59 1.85 -7.81
CA GLY A 110 3.13 0.89 -6.86
C GLY A 110 4.43 0.28 -7.36
N ARG A 111 4.75 -0.88 -6.80
CA ARG A 111 5.92 -1.64 -7.20
C ARG A 111 5.81 -2.07 -8.65
N GLY A 112 6.87 -1.98 -9.39
CA GLY A 112 6.90 -2.41 -10.78
C GLY A 112 6.15 -1.53 -11.74
N GLY A 113 5.69 -0.37 -11.29
CA GLY A 113 5.04 0.57 -12.19
C GLY A 113 6.02 1.12 -13.21
N ALA A 114 5.59 1.19 -14.47
CA ALA A 114 6.42 1.76 -15.52
C ALA A 114 6.54 3.27 -15.34
N SER A 115 7.69 3.83 -15.68
CA SER A 115 7.93 5.25 -15.51
C SER A 115 6.97 6.13 -16.33
N ARG A 116 6.40 5.58 -17.39
CA ARG A 116 5.48 6.32 -18.26
C ARG A 116 4.01 6.22 -17.81
N VAL A 117 3.72 5.36 -16.86
CA VAL A 117 2.36 5.21 -16.37
C VAL A 117 2.05 6.38 -15.45
N LEU A 118 1.05 7.16 -15.79
CA LEU A 118 0.64 8.30 -14.98
C LEU A 118 -0.08 7.86 -13.72
N LEU A 119 -0.80 6.74 -13.79
CA LEU A 119 -1.57 6.23 -12.68
C LEU A 119 -1.48 4.71 -12.69
N GLY A 120 -1.04 4.13 -11.59
CA GLY A 120 -0.93 2.69 -11.46
C GLY A 120 -2.30 2.01 -11.41
N SER A 121 -2.33 0.72 -11.73
CA SER A 121 -3.57 -0.05 -11.78
C SER A 121 -4.27 -0.11 -10.42
N VAL A 122 -3.52 -0.25 -9.35
CA VAL A 122 -4.09 -0.29 -8.00
C VAL A 122 -4.72 1.06 -7.65
N ALA A 123 -3.98 2.15 -7.86
CA ALA A 123 -4.50 3.48 -7.57
C ALA A 123 -5.73 3.80 -8.40
N GLU A 124 -5.74 3.43 -9.67
CA GLU A 124 -6.90 3.65 -10.53
C GLU A 124 -8.12 2.86 -10.04
N THR A 125 -7.94 1.60 -9.73
CA THR A 125 -9.05 0.76 -9.26
C THR A 125 -9.58 1.24 -7.92
N VAL A 126 -8.69 1.60 -7.01
CA VAL A 126 -9.09 2.13 -5.71
C VAL A 126 -9.87 3.44 -5.88
N ALA A 127 -9.39 4.33 -6.76
CA ALA A 127 -10.07 5.60 -6.99
C ALA A 127 -11.49 5.39 -7.54
N ARG A 128 -11.69 4.38 -8.35
CA ARG A 128 -13.01 4.09 -8.93
C ARG A 128 -13.97 3.43 -7.96
N ARG A 129 -13.47 2.64 -7.03
CA ARG A 129 -14.32 1.76 -6.21
C ARG A 129 -14.37 2.13 -4.74
N ALA A 130 -13.54 3.03 -4.28
CA ALA A 130 -13.48 3.36 -2.86
C ALA A 130 -14.80 3.95 -2.36
N PRO A 131 -15.17 3.65 -1.10
CA PRO A 131 -16.39 4.20 -0.51
C PRO A 131 -16.23 5.65 -0.03
N CYS A 132 -15.02 6.21 -0.19
CA CYS A 132 -14.67 7.53 0.32
C CYS A 132 -13.76 8.23 -0.68
N PRO A 133 -13.48 9.52 -0.48
CA PRO A 133 -12.50 10.22 -1.33
C PRO A 133 -11.14 9.57 -1.31
N VAL A 134 -10.44 9.66 -2.43
CA VAL A 134 -9.10 9.11 -2.60
C VAL A 134 -8.17 10.23 -3.04
N LEU A 135 -7.14 10.45 -2.26
CA LEU A 135 -6.10 11.42 -2.59
C LEU A 135 -4.90 10.67 -3.16
N ILE A 136 -4.52 11.01 -4.37
CA ILE A 136 -3.42 10.34 -5.06
C ILE A 136 -2.19 11.24 -5.00
N VAL A 137 -1.11 10.72 -4.42
CA VAL A 137 0.14 11.45 -4.25
C VAL A 137 1.13 10.99 -5.32
N ARG A 138 1.66 11.94 -6.05
CA ARG A 138 2.58 11.67 -7.16
C ARG A 138 4.03 11.85 -6.74
#